data_0686f21f70f6f41ec1074cf0eda69b8e
#
_entry.id   0686f21f70f6f41ec1074cf0eda69b8e
#
_cell.length_a   1.000
_cell.length_b   1.000
_cell.length_c   1.000
_cell.angle_alpha   90.00
_cell.angle_beta   90.00
_cell.angle_gamma   90.00
#
_symmetry.space_group_name_H-M   'P 1'
#
loop_
_entity.id
_entity.type
_entity.pdbx_description
1 polymer ?
#
loop_
_entity_poly.entity_id
_entity_poly.type
_entity_poly.pdbx_seq_one_letter_code
_entity_poly.pdbx_strand_id
1 'polypeptide(L)'
;MRFILFSILGTALVAAIIWLGAIDTDNNDFQAFQTPITTTTTSTTTTTTPTTTVLSPKTPVGTLPEIKIEGAVTLDNFSSISTVGLDTVTFGMTVNAAQKAAGTRFSPVTPRGECFLAIPDRGPDGITFWIIENTVERVDVENELIRTRSGVGIGDTELLINELFGEKIETRVLPNSSEKLLIYVPSDSSDKDFRVVFKSNGRVITKLWSGRLPWVEMTEIC
;
A
#
# COMPACT_ATOMS: atom_id res chain seq x y z
N MET A 1 28.13 46.09 -24.88
CA MET A 1 27.54 47.31 -24.31
C MET A 1 26.13 46.91 -23.87
N ARG A 2 25.78 46.90 -22.71
CA ARG A 2 25.54 47.61 -21.49
C ARG A 2 25.07 46.63 -20.42
N PHE A 3 25.80 46.60 -19.33
CA PHE A 3 25.42 45.99 -18.06
C PHE A 3 24.31 46.83 -17.41
N ILE A 4 23.32 46.14 -16.77
CA ILE A 4 22.57 46.73 -15.66
C ILE A 4 22.46 45.69 -14.55
N LEU A 5 23.25 45.91 -13.48
CA LEU A 5 23.06 45.32 -12.16
C LEU A 5 21.86 46.02 -11.49
N PHE A 6 20.97 45.24 -10.86
CA PHE A 6 20.17 45.73 -9.75
C PHE A 6 20.30 44.76 -8.56
N SER A 7 21.05 45.28 -7.60
CA SER A 7 21.13 44.79 -6.24
C SER A 7 20.01 45.45 -5.44
N ILE A 8 19.17 44.66 -4.76
CA ILE A 8 18.34 45.18 -3.68
C ILE A 8 18.47 44.24 -2.45
N LEU A 9 19.20 44.77 -1.47
CA LEU A 9 19.16 44.32 -0.09
C LEU A 9 17.76 44.62 0.51
N GLY A 10 17.18 43.66 1.19
CA GLY A 10 15.97 43.81 2.01
C GLY A 10 16.13 43.07 3.32
N THR A 11 16.37 43.87 4.36
CA THR A 11 16.69 43.54 5.74
C THR A 11 15.58 42.80 6.49
N ALA A 12 16.00 41.89 7.35
CA ALA A 12 15.22 41.15 8.34
C ALA A 12 14.58 42.08 9.40
N LEU A 13 13.41 41.74 9.86
CA LEU A 13 12.83 42.23 11.12
C LEU A 13 12.26 41.02 11.88
N VAL A 14 13.01 40.59 12.89
CA VAL A 14 12.58 39.62 13.91
C VAL A 14 11.82 40.41 14.96
N ALA A 15 10.54 40.12 15.16
CA ALA A 15 9.76 40.60 16.29
C ALA A 15 9.53 39.43 17.27
N ALA A 16 10.31 39.43 18.35
CA ALA A 16 10.09 38.59 19.52
C ALA A 16 9.01 39.26 20.40
N ILE A 17 7.89 38.59 20.59
CA ILE A 17 6.89 39.01 21.61
C ILE A 17 7.06 38.12 22.82
N ILE A 18 7.61 38.70 23.87
CA ILE A 18 7.68 38.15 25.23
C ILE A 18 6.39 38.51 25.93
N TRP A 19 5.58 37.53 26.28
CA TRP A 19 4.44 37.70 27.20
C TRP A 19 4.89 37.28 28.60
N LEU A 20 5.12 38.29 29.49
CA LEU A 20 5.15 38.10 30.93
C LEU A 20 3.71 38.21 31.45
N GLY A 21 3.16 37.13 31.95
CA GLY A 21 1.90 37.10 32.70
C GLY A 21 2.17 36.92 34.18
N ALA A 22 1.65 37.86 34.95
CA ALA A 22 1.86 38.07 36.38
C ALA A 22 1.31 36.93 37.26
N ILE A 23 2.03 36.77 38.38
CA ILE A 23 1.68 35.92 39.53
C ILE A 23 0.67 36.72 40.38
N ASP A 24 -0.51 36.17 40.62
CA ASP A 24 -1.37 36.62 41.69
C ASP A 24 -1.41 35.57 42.79
N THR A 25 -0.90 36.01 43.95
CA THR A 25 -0.97 35.33 45.24
C THR A 25 -2.22 35.84 45.93
N ASP A 26 -3.17 34.99 46.24
CA ASP A 26 -4.11 35.23 47.35
C ASP A 26 -4.37 33.94 48.13
N ASN A 27 -3.96 34.04 49.40
CA ASN A 27 -4.28 33.10 50.47
C ASN A 27 -5.77 33.16 50.79
N ASN A 28 -6.39 31.99 50.95
CA ASN A 28 -7.38 31.82 52.03
C ASN A 28 -7.51 30.35 52.47
N ASP A 29 -7.14 30.14 53.71
CA ASP A 29 -7.40 28.94 54.51
C ASP A 29 -8.88 28.57 54.50
N PHE A 30 -9.17 27.29 54.22
CA PHE A 30 -10.27 26.57 54.85
C PHE A 30 -9.93 25.07 54.97
N GLN A 31 -9.61 24.67 56.20
CA GLN A 31 -9.48 23.27 56.56
C GLN A 31 -10.86 22.61 56.59
N ALA A 32 -11.08 21.61 55.77
CA ALA A 32 -12.13 20.63 55.97
C ALA A 32 -11.53 19.23 55.86
N PHE A 33 -11.53 18.54 57.01
CA PHE A 33 -11.21 17.12 57.16
C PHE A 33 -12.06 16.30 56.20
N GLN A 34 -11.48 15.65 55.23
CA GLN A 34 -12.11 14.56 54.51
C GLN A 34 -11.19 13.33 54.47
N THR A 35 -11.69 12.25 55.03
CA THR A 35 -11.11 10.93 55.01
C THR A 35 -10.79 10.44 53.60
N PRO A 36 -9.63 9.78 53.37
CA PRO A 36 -9.31 9.25 52.04
C PRO A 36 -10.18 8.00 51.77
N ILE A 37 -11.09 8.15 50.82
CA ILE A 37 -11.73 7.00 50.17
C ILE A 37 -10.68 6.48 49.17
N THR A 38 -10.09 5.32 49.53
CA THR A 38 -9.24 4.57 48.61
C THR A 38 -10.10 3.95 47.52
N THR A 39 -10.25 4.63 46.41
CA THR A 39 -10.86 4.07 45.23
C THR A 39 -9.80 3.22 44.51
N THR A 40 -9.87 1.90 44.72
CA THR A 40 -9.09 0.94 43.97
C THR A 40 -9.60 0.94 42.52
N THR A 41 -8.97 1.68 41.63
CA THR A 41 -9.24 1.61 40.20
C THR A 41 -8.60 0.34 39.65
N THR A 42 -9.38 -0.71 39.52
CA THR A 42 -8.95 -1.92 38.80
C THR A 42 -8.86 -1.56 37.32
N SER A 43 -7.67 -1.25 36.84
CA SER A 43 -7.39 -1.13 35.41
C SER A 43 -7.45 -2.51 34.77
N THR A 44 -8.57 -2.82 34.14
CA THR A 44 -8.70 -4.00 33.29
C THR A 44 -7.93 -3.72 32.01
N THR A 45 -6.68 -4.17 31.94
CA THR A 45 -5.88 -4.15 30.72
C THR A 45 -6.48 -5.18 29.77
N THR A 46 -7.31 -4.74 28.83
CA THR A 46 -7.78 -5.57 27.72
C THR A 46 -6.61 -5.78 26.78
N THR A 47 -5.91 -6.91 26.92
CA THR A 47 -4.90 -7.36 25.98
C THR A 47 -5.61 -7.75 24.68
N THR A 48 -5.71 -6.84 23.72
CA THR A 48 -6.11 -7.17 22.36
C THR A 48 -4.97 -7.94 21.72
N THR A 49 -5.09 -9.25 21.64
CA THR A 49 -4.22 -10.10 20.85
C THR A 49 -4.37 -9.66 19.37
N PRO A 50 -3.29 -9.31 18.68
CA PRO A 50 -3.38 -9.02 17.26
C PRO A 50 -3.86 -10.28 16.54
N THR A 51 -5.03 -10.22 15.92
CA THR A 51 -5.52 -11.28 15.04
C THR A 51 -4.64 -11.27 13.80
N THR A 52 -3.63 -12.12 13.77
CA THR A 52 -2.86 -12.40 12.54
C THR A 52 -3.84 -13.01 11.55
N THR A 53 -4.18 -12.28 10.52
CA THR A 53 -4.96 -12.79 9.39
C THR A 53 -4.11 -13.83 8.69
N VAL A 54 -4.38 -15.11 8.97
CA VAL A 54 -3.74 -16.22 8.26
C VAL A 54 -4.30 -16.22 6.85
N LEU A 55 -3.46 -15.84 5.87
CA LEU A 55 -3.77 -15.99 4.46
C LEU A 55 -4.05 -17.48 4.18
N SER A 56 -5.23 -17.77 3.63
CA SER A 56 -5.54 -19.12 3.20
C SER A 56 -4.74 -19.42 1.93
N PRO A 57 -3.84 -20.41 1.93
CA PRO A 57 -3.02 -20.68 0.76
C PRO A 57 -3.90 -21.11 -0.42
N LYS A 58 -3.71 -20.47 -1.57
CA LYS A 58 -4.38 -20.86 -2.81
C LYS A 58 -3.80 -22.20 -3.29
N THR A 59 -4.68 -23.18 -3.55
CA THR A 59 -4.27 -24.51 -3.98
C THR A 59 -4.08 -24.53 -5.50
N PRO A 60 -2.92 -24.98 -6.03
CA PRO A 60 -2.72 -25.15 -7.46
C PRO A 60 -3.72 -26.14 -8.07
N VAL A 61 -4.27 -25.79 -9.25
CA VAL A 61 -5.23 -26.62 -9.99
C VAL A 61 -4.65 -27.18 -11.31
N GLY A 62 -3.35 -26.97 -11.51
CA GLY A 62 -2.66 -27.47 -12.71
C GLY A 62 -1.18 -27.10 -12.72
N THR A 63 -0.51 -27.44 -13.82
CA THR A 63 0.90 -27.10 -14.05
C THR A 63 1.06 -26.37 -15.37
N LEU A 64 1.98 -25.41 -15.41
CA LEU A 64 2.46 -24.80 -16.64
C LEU A 64 3.49 -25.72 -17.34
N PRO A 65 3.72 -25.55 -18.65
CA PRO A 65 4.80 -26.24 -19.34
C PRO A 65 6.14 -26.08 -18.60
N GLU A 66 6.92 -27.13 -18.61
CA GLU A 66 8.23 -27.10 -17.93
C GLU A 66 9.15 -26.10 -18.62
N ILE A 67 9.82 -25.27 -17.81
CA ILE A 67 10.88 -24.35 -18.25
C ILE A 67 12.08 -24.50 -17.34
N LYS A 68 13.26 -24.27 -17.90
CA LYS A 68 14.49 -24.17 -17.11
C LYS A 68 14.54 -22.79 -16.46
N ILE A 69 14.56 -22.78 -15.13
CA ILE A 69 14.75 -21.57 -14.32
C ILE A 69 16.16 -21.63 -13.75
N GLU A 70 16.93 -20.60 -14.02
CA GLU A 70 18.29 -20.43 -13.54
C GLU A 70 18.34 -19.25 -12.56
N GLY A 71 19.12 -19.40 -11.50
CA GLY A 71 19.31 -18.36 -10.52
C GLY A 71 18.47 -18.50 -9.23
N ALA A 72 18.58 -17.49 -8.38
CA ALA A 72 17.86 -17.41 -7.13
C ALA A 72 16.42 -16.89 -7.35
N VAL A 73 15.54 -17.18 -6.41
CA VAL A 73 14.22 -16.52 -6.32
C VAL A 73 14.46 -15.03 -6.06
N THR A 74 13.82 -14.17 -6.84
CA THR A 74 13.95 -12.72 -6.72
C THR A 74 12.78 -12.09 -5.97
N LEU A 75 11.63 -12.78 -5.91
CA LEU A 75 10.47 -12.33 -5.15
C LEU A 75 10.61 -12.74 -3.68
N ASP A 76 10.51 -11.76 -2.79
CA ASP A 76 10.55 -11.94 -1.34
C ASP A 76 9.61 -10.96 -0.62
N ASN A 77 9.59 -10.95 0.70
CA ASN A 77 8.77 -10.04 1.51
C ASN A 77 9.21 -8.57 1.43
N PHE A 78 10.35 -8.27 0.80
CA PHE A 78 10.83 -6.91 0.54
C PHE A 78 10.57 -6.47 -0.90
N SER A 79 10.01 -7.34 -1.72
CA SER A 79 9.60 -6.99 -3.08
C SER A 79 8.60 -5.82 -3.06
N SER A 80 8.75 -4.92 -4.04
CA SER A 80 7.92 -3.72 -4.12
C SER A 80 6.99 -3.76 -5.32
N ILE A 81 5.71 -3.46 -5.07
CA ILE A 81 4.73 -3.27 -6.13
C ILE A 81 4.85 -1.85 -6.71
N SER A 82 4.75 -1.74 -8.01
CA SER A 82 4.82 -0.48 -8.77
C SER A 82 3.72 -0.40 -9.83
N THR A 83 3.63 0.70 -10.56
CA THR A 83 2.72 0.83 -11.70
C THR A 83 2.93 -0.24 -12.77
N VAL A 84 4.16 -0.66 -12.97
CA VAL A 84 4.56 -1.53 -14.09
C VAL A 84 4.80 -2.99 -13.70
N GLY A 85 4.61 -3.36 -12.42
CA GLY A 85 4.80 -4.75 -11.98
C GLY A 85 5.16 -4.91 -10.51
N LEU A 86 5.56 -6.13 -10.16
CA LEU A 86 6.07 -6.52 -8.86
C LEU A 86 7.55 -6.87 -9.00
N ASP A 87 8.42 -5.98 -8.51
CA ASP A 87 9.87 -6.14 -8.54
C ASP A 87 10.39 -6.47 -9.95
N THR A 88 10.96 -7.65 -10.18
CA THR A 88 11.51 -8.10 -11.47
C THR A 88 10.45 -8.55 -12.48
N VAL A 89 9.21 -8.80 -12.03
CA VAL A 89 8.10 -9.24 -12.89
C VAL A 89 7.32 -8.03 -13.36
N THR A 90 7.40 -7.69 -14.65
CA THR A 90 6.70 -6.54 -15.23
C THR A 90 5.52 -6.98 -16.10
N PHE A 91 4.49 -6.13 -16.17
CA PHE A 91 3.31 -6.37 -17.00
C PHE A 91 3.68 -6.41 -18.49
N GLY A 92 2.98 -7.30 -19.24
CA GLY A 92 3.29 -7.61 -20.62
C GLY A 92 4.38 -8.67 -20.81
N MET A 93 5.07 -9.11 -19.76
CA MET A 93 5.95 -10.27 -19.85
C MET A 93 5.15 -11.52 -20.15
N THR A 94 5.63 -12.37 -21.06
CA THR A 94 5.09 -13.72 -21.19
C THR A 94 5.27 -14.50 -19.89
N VAL A 95 4.40 -15.47 -19.62
CA VAL A 95 4.50 -16.31 -18.41
C VAL A 95 5.90 -16.90 -18.26
N ASN A 96 6.49 -17.38 -19.36
CA ASN A 96 7.84 -17.95 -19.31
C ASN A 96 8.91 -16.91 -18.96
N ALA A 97 8.80 -15.68 -19.46
CA ALA A 97 9.73 -14.58 -19.11
C ALA A 97 9.54 -14.17 -17.65
N ALA A 98 8.29 -14.06 -17.17
CA ALA A 98 7.97 -13.72 -15.80
C ALA A 98 8.50 -14.75 -14.79
N GLN A 99 8.34 -16.05 -15.08
CA GLN A 99 8.89 -17.13 -14.25
C GLN A 99 10.43 -17.07 -14.16
N LYS A 100 11.10 -16.77 -15.28
CA LYS A 100 12.58 -16.58 -15.28
C LYS A 100 12.98 -15.34 -14.49
N ALA A 101 12.26 -14.22 -14.65
CA ALA A 101 12.52 -12.98 -13.92
C ALA A 101 12.29 -13.16 -12.41
N ALA A 102 11.25 -13.90 -12.02
CA ALA A 102 10.95 -14.23 -10.63
C ALA A 102 11.91 -15.28 -10.01
N GLY A 103 12.70 -15.98 -10.82
CA GLY A 103 13.54 -17.10 -10.38
C GLY A 103 12.73 -18.25 -9.79
N THR A 104 11.45 -18.38 -10.12
CA THR A 104 10.54 -19.42 -9.61
C THR A 104 9.48 -19.76 -10.64
N ARG A 105 8.96 -21.00 -10.59
CA ARG A 105 7.82 -21.39 -11.40
C ARG A 105 6.54 -20.75 -10.87
N PHE A 106 5.54 -20.65 -11.74
CA PHE A 106 4.18 -20.25 -11.37
C PHE A 106 3.25 -21.46 -11.50
N SER A 107 2.39 -21.62 -10.51
CA SER A 107 1.34 -22.64 -10.50
C SER A 107 -0.04 -22.02 -10.69
N PRO A 108 -0.81 -22.46 -11.70
CA PRO A 108 -2.18 -22.01 -11.88
C PRO A 108 -3.07 -22.38 -10.67
N VAL A 109 -3.89 -21.43 -10.21
CA VAL A 109 -4.88 -21.62 -9.14
C VAL A 109 -6.33 -21.51 -9.65
N THR A 110 -6.49 -21.20 -10.93
CA THR A 110 -7.74 -21.36 -11.69
C THR A 110 -7.47 -22.21 -12.93
N PRO A 111 -8.50 -22.84 -13.55
CA PRO A 111 -8.33 -23.60 -14.77
C PRO A 111 -7.65 -22.76 -15.86
N ARG A 112 -6.72 -23.37 -16.58
CA ARG A 112 -6.01 -22.69 -17.66
C ARG A 112 -6.94 -22.46 -18.85
N GLY A 113 -6.85 -21.25 -19.40
CA GLY A 113 -7.56 -20.77 -20.57
C GLY A 113 -6.84 -19.54 -21.13
N GLU A 114 -7.56 -18.71 -21.85
CA GLU A 114 -7.07 -17.39 -22.28
C GLU A 114 -6.78 -16.48 -21.09
N CYS A 115 -7.50 -16.71 -19.98
CA CYS A 115 -7.33 -16.04 -18.71
C CYS A 115 -7.22 -17.07 -17.58
N PHE A 116 -6.23 -16.91 -16.69
CA PHE A 116 -6.12 -17.72 -15.46
C PHE A 116 -5.28 -16.99 -14.39
N LEU A 117 -5.46 -17.40 -13.15
CA LEU A 117 -4.67 -16.92 -12.01
C LEU A 117 -3.53 -17.90 -11.72
N ALA A 118 -2.37 -17.37 -11.36
CA ALA A 118 -1.21 -18.15 -10.97
C ALA A 118 -0.48 -17.56 -9.77
N ILE A 119 0.10 -18.42 -8.95
CA ILE A 119 0.92 -18.06 -7.80
C ILE A 119 2.36 -18.51 -8.02
N PRO A 120 3.38 -17.84 -7.45
CA PRO A 120 4.76 -18.32 -7.47
C PRO A 120 4.90 -19.55 -6.57
N ASP A 121 5.65 -20.58 -7.04
CA ASP A 121 5.88 -21.81 -6.26
C ASP A 121 6.83 -21.58 -5.08
N ARG A 122 7.70 -20.57 -5.19
CA ARG A 122 8.63 -20.13 -4.16
C ARG A 122 8.60 -18.61 -4.07
N GLY A 123 8.77 -18.09 -2.87
CA GLY A 123 8.70 -16.65 -2.60
C GLY A 123 7.67 -16.36 -1.51
N PRO A 124 7.22 -15.12 -1.35
CA PRO A 124 6.26 -14.75 -0.34
C PRO A 124 4.85 -15.22 -0.71
N ASP A 125 4.10 -15.61 0.30
CA ASP A 125 2.67 -15.91 0.16
C ASP A 125 1.87 -14.63 -0.15
N GLY A 126 0.63 -14.80 -0.63
CA GLY A 126 -0.30 -13.70 -0.87
C GLY A 126 -0.03 -12.91 -2.14
N ILE A 127 0.71 -13.48 -3.11
CA ILE A 127 0.87 -12.92 -4.46
C ILE A 127 0.05 -13.77 -5.43
N THR A 128 -0.71 -13.10 -6.29
CA THR A 128 -1.44 -13.74 -7.39
C THR A 128 -1.27 -12.94 -8.67
N PHE A 129 -0.73 -13.58 -9.69
CA PHE A 129 -0.62 -13.00 -11.03
C PHE A 129 -1.84 -13.36 -11.88
N TRP A 130 -2.35 -12.39 -12.60
CA TRP A 130 -3.37 -12.56 -13.62
C TRP A 130 -2.69 -12.74 -14.97
N ILE A 131 -2.88 -13.91 -15.55
CA ILE A 131 -2.30 -14.28 -16.83
C ILE A 131 -3.41 -14.22 -17.89
N ILE A 132 -3.24 -13.35 -18.87
CA ILE A 132 -4.19 -13.12 -19.94
C ILE A 132 -3.44 -13.23 -21.27
N GLU A 133 -3.94 -14.08 -22.16
CA GLU A 133 -3.30 -14.35 -23.46
C GLU A 133 -1.80 -14.67 -23.30
N ASN A 134 -1.47 -15.47 -22.27
CA ASN A 134 -0.10 -15.89 -21.94
C ASN A 134 0.85 -14.75 -21.49
N THR A 135 0.33 -13.59 -21.09
CA THR A 135 1.10 -12.46 -20.53
C THR A 135 0.62 -12.12 -19.13
N VAL A 136 1.53 -11.59 -18.31
CA VAL A 136 1.22 -11.06 -16.96
C VAL A 136 0.61 -9.68 -17.13
N GLU A 137 -0.64 -9.50 -16.72
CA GLU A 137 -1.37 -8.24 -16.91
C GLU A 137 -1.71 -7.53 -15.61
N ARG A 138 -1.75 -8.28 -14.50
CA ARG A 138 -2.06 -7.75 -13.18
C ARG A 138 -1.39 -8.63 -12.10
N VAL A 139 -1.11 -8.01 -10.97
CA VAL A 139 -0.70 -8.70 -9.73
C VAL A 139 -1.56 -8.22 -8.57
N ASP A 140 -2.13 -9.15 -7.85
CA ASP A 140 -2.83 -8.91 -6.59
C ASP A 140 -1.91 -9.27 -5.43
N VAL A 141 -1.87 -8.41 -4.42
CA VAL A 141 -1.05 -8.55 -3.22
C VAL A 141 -1.97 -8.59 -2.01
N GLU A 142 -1.90 -9.70 -1.27
CA GLU A 142 -2.60 -9.91 0.01
C GLU A 142 -1.59 -10.00 1.19
N ASN A 143 -0.29 -9.82 0.91
CA ASN A 143 0.80 -9.83 1.86
C ASN A 143 1.07 -8.41 2.41
N GLU A 144 0.95 -8.23 3.72
CA GLU A 144 1.12 -6.92 4.38
C GLU A 144 2.58 -6.41 4.37
N LEU A 145 3.55 -7.28 4.12
CA LEU A 145 4.96 -6.91 4.05
C LEU A 145 5.35 -6.32 2.69
N ILE A 146 4.60 -6.66 1.64
CA ILE A 146 4.84 -6.13 0.30
C ILE A 146 4.19 -4.76 0.19
N ARG A 147 5.00 -3.76 -0.14
CA ARG A 147 4.60 -2.36 -0.20
C ARG A 147 4.90 -1.75 -1.55
N THR A 148 4.32 -0.61 -1.84
CA THR A 148 4.76 0.21 -2.97
C THR A 148 6.17 0.75 -2.72
N ARG A 149 6.83 1.23 -3.78
CA ARG A 149 8.12 1.93 -3.64
C ARG A 149 8.04 3.18 -2.76
N SER A 150 6.85 3.77 -2.61
CA SER A 150 6.59 4.89 -1.69
C SER A 150 6.35 4.43 -0.25
N GLY A 151 6.47 3.14 0.05
CA GLY A 151 6.34 2.57 1.38
C GLY A 151 4.90 2.31 1.83
N VAL A 152 3.91 2.45 0.96
CA VAL A 152 2.49 2.25 1.27
C VAL A 152 2.04 0.83 0.95
N GLY A 153 1.21 0.24 1.80
CA GLY A 153 0.69 -1.11 1.63
C GLY A 153 -0.60 -1.38 2.39
N ILE A 154 -0.92 -2.65 2.56
CA ILE A 154 -2.06 -3.10 3.35
C ILE A 154 -1.85 -2.69 4.81
N GLY A 155 -2.93 -2.26 5.49
CA GLY A 155 -2.92 -1.75 6.86
C GLY A 155 -2.69 -0.24 6.99
N ASP A 156 -2.17 0.44 5.97
CA ASP A 156 -1.99 1.89 5.98
C ASP A 156 -3.33 2.63 5.84
N THR A 157 -3.37 3.89 6.25
CA THR A 157 -4.60 4.70 6.23
C THR A 157 -4.85 5.35 4.87
N GLU A 158 -6.13 5.65 4.57
CA GLU A 158 -6.48 6.46 3.39
C GLU A 158 -5.80 7.84 3.41
N LEU A 159 -5.62 8.40 4.62
CA LEU A 159 -4.97 9.70 4.79
C LEU A 159 -3.54 9.68 4.25
N LEU A 160 -2.77 8.65 4.59
CA LEU A 160 -1.39 8.49 4.11
C LEU A 160 -1.33 8.38 2.57
N ILE A 161 -2.29 7.65 1.96
CA ILE A 161 -2.38 7.56 0.49
C ILE A 161 -2.60 8.95 -0.11
N ASN A 162 -3.54 9.72 0.44
CA ASN A 162 -3.85 11.05 -0.06
C ASN A 162 -2.70 12.05 0.17
N GLU A 163 -1.99 11.96 1.30
CA GLU A 163 -0.82 12.80 1.59
C GLU A 163 0.33 12.54 0.61
N LEU A 164 0.58 11.27 0.27
CA LEU A 164 1.69 10.90 -0.61
C LEU A 164 1.41 11.11 -2.09
N PHE A 165 0.18 10.88 -2.53
CA PHE A 165 -0.15 10.87 -3.96
C PHE A 165 -1.07 12.02 -4.40
N GLY A 166 -1.81 12.63 -3.48
CA GLY A 166 -2.63 13.83 -3.72
C GLY A 166 -3.59 13.67 -4.91
N GLU A 167 -3.53 14.63 -5.83
CA GLU A 167 -4.39 14.69 -7.02
C GLU A 167 -4.23 13.52 -8.00
N LYS A 168 -3.20 12.67 -7.81
CA LYS A 168 -3.02 11.46 -8.63
C LYS A 168 -3.91 10.31 -8.18
N ILE A 169 -4.72 10.48 -7.13
CA ILE A 169 -5.66 9.48 -6.65
C ILE A 169 -7.06 9.78 -7.17
N GLU A 170 -7.58 8.87 -7.98
CA GLU A 170 -9.00 8.81 -8.30
C GLU A 170 -9.71 7.93 -7.26
N THR A 171 -10.74 8.46 -6.61
CA THR A 171 -11.52 7.71 -5.62
C THR A 171 -12.81 7.22 -6.22
N ARG A 172 -13.05 5.91 -6.15
CA ARG A 172 -14.30 5.25 -6.56
C ARG A 172 -14.94 4.58 -5.36
N VAL A 173 -16.12 5.02 -4.95
CA VAL A 173 -16.91 4.40 -3.88
C VAL A 173 -17.61 3.16 -4.44
N LEU A 174 -17.53 2.04 -3.73
CA LEU A 174 -18.20 0.81 -4.14
C LEU A 174 -19.69 0.85 -3.72
N PRO A 175 -20.61 0.37 -4.57
CA PRO A 175 -22.05 0.40 -4.27
C PRO A 175 -22.39 -0.34 -2.98
N ASN A 176 -23.29 0.23 -2.19
CA ASN A 176 -23.84 -0.37 -0.97
C ASN A 176 -22.81 -0.76 0.10
N SER A 177 -21.66 -0.12 0.11
CA SER A 177 -20.60 -0.38 1.10
C SER A 177 -19.87 0.90 1.47
N SER A 178 -19.12 0.87 2.59
CA SER A 178 -18.16 1.93 2.95
C SER A 178 -16.82 1.75 2.24
N GLU A 179 -16.67 0.70 1.44
CA GLU A 179 -15.44 0.39 0.74
C GLU A 179 -15.21 1.35 -0.43
N LYS A 180 -13.95 1.67 -0.66
CA LYS A 180 -13.50 2.54 -1.73
C LYS A 180 -12.32 1.92 -2.46
N LEU A 181 -12.19 2.27 -3.73
CA LEU A 181 -10.97 2.08 -4.49
C LEU A 181 -10.27 3.44 -4.60
N LEU A 182 -9.04 3.49 -4.14
CA LEU A 182 -8.13 4.61 -4.32
C LEU A 182 -7.18 4.22 -5.45
N ILE A 183 -7.37 4.81 -6.62
CA ILE A 183 -6.71 4.42 -7.87
C ILE A 183 -5.62 5.43 -8.17
N TYR A 184 -4.37 5.02 -8.10
CA TYR A 184 -3.25 5.86 -8.50
C TYR A 184 -3.13 5.88 -10.02
N VAL A 185 -3.21 7.10 -10.58
CA VAL A 185 -3.06 7.38 -12.00
C VAL A 185 -1.70 8.05 -12.24
N PRO A 186 -0.76 7.40 -12.92
CA PRO A 186 0.55 7.97 -13.16
C PRO A 186 0.47 9.19 -14.09
N SER A 187 1.33 10.18 -13.83
CA SER A 187 1.44 11.38 -14.69
C SER A 187 2.36 11.17 -15.89
N ASP A 188 3.21 10.14 -15.84
CA ASP A 188 4.12 9.82 -16.93
C ASP A 188 3.34 9.19 -18.09
N SER A 189 3.56 9.69 -19.30
CA SER A 189 2.90 9.18 -20.50
C SER A 189 3.30 7.74 -20.85
N SER A 190 4.48 7.29 -20.41
CA SER A 190 4.92 5.89 -20.57
C SER A 190 4.09 4.93 -19.73
N ASP A 191 3.57 5.41 -18.60
CA ASP A 191 2.84 4.61 -17.61
C ASP A 191 1.32 4.82 -17.67
N LYS A 192 0.84 5.60 -18.64
CA LYS A 192 -0.59 6.00 -18.75
C LYS A 192 -1.58 4.84 -18.74
N ASP A 193 -1.16 3.65 -19.20
CA ASP A 193 -2.01 2.47 -19.30
C ASP A 193 -1.93 1.57 -18.05
N PHE A 194 -1.21 2.00 -16.99
CA PHE A 194 -1.05 1.26 -15.76
C PHE A 194 -1.73 1.96 -14.57
N ARG A 195 -2.11 1.18 -13.56
CA ARG A 195 -2.69 1.67 -12.30
C ARG A 195 -2.14 0.89 -11.11
N VAL A 196 -2.08 1.57 -9.97
CA VAL A 196 -2.01 0.91 -8.66
C VAL A 196 -3.32 1.19 -7.95
N VAL A 197 -3.96 0.16 -7.42
CA VAL A 197 -5.26 0.26 -6.78
C VAL A 197 -5.17 -0.20 -5.33
N PHE A 198 -5.63 0.64 -4.44
CA PHE A 198 -5.75 0.36 -3.01
C PHE A 198 -7.24 0.25 -2.68
N LYS A 199 -7.67 -0.91 -2.21
CA LYS A 199 -9.02 -1.08 -1.69
C LYS A 199 -9.03 -0.74 -0.21
N SER A 200 -9.89 0.17 0.21
CA SER A 200 -10.06 0.60 1.58
C SER A 200 -11.43 0.18 2.13
N ASN A 201 -11.48 -0.09 3.44
CA ASN A 201 -12.72 -0.28 4.18
C ASN A 201 -13.29 1.02 4.76
N GLY A 202 -12.77 2.17 4.33
CA GLY A 202 -13.09 3.51 4.85
C GLY A 202 -12.13 3.99 5.95
N ARG A 203 -11.16 3.17 6.38
CA ARG A 203 -10.16 3.50 7.40
C ARG A 203 -8.75 3.13 6.97
N VAL A 204 -8.57 1.88 6.58
CA VAL A 204 -7.28 1.31 6.20
C VAL A 204 -7.40 0.54 4.89
N ILE A 205 -6.27 0.39 4.23
CA ILE A 205 -6.13 -0.40 3.02
C ILE A 205 -6.22 -1.88 3.38
N THR A 206 -7.09 -2.61 2.68
CA THR A 206 -7.37 -4.03 2.92
C THR A 206 -6.90 -4.92 1.78
N LYS A 207 -6.73 -4.37 0.56
CA LYS A 207 -6.17 -5.06 -0.60
C LYS A 207 -5.37 -4.08 -1.45
N LEU A 208 -4.38 -4.61 -2.13
CA LEU A 208 -3.49 -3.86 -3.00
C LEU A 208 -3.28 -4.66 -4.29
N TRP A 209 -3.39 -4.00 -5.44
CA TRP A 209 -3.02 -4.61 -6.72
C TRP A 209 -2.54 -3.56 -7.71
N SER A 210 -1.85 -4.04 -8.73
CA SER A 210 -1.40 -3.21 -9.85
C SER A 210 -1.55 -3.97 -11.15
N GLY A 211 -1.71 -3.25 -12.25
CA GLY A 211 -1.88 -3.88 -13.54
C GLY A 211 -2.05 -2.89 -14.68
N ARG A 212 -2.20 -3.45 -15.87
CA ARG A 212 -2.47 -2.73 -17.10
C ARG A 212 -3.97 -2.62 -17.35
N LEU A 213 -4.40 -1.48 -17.91
CA LEU A 213 -5.76 -1.32 -18.41
C LEU A 213 -6.04 -2.29 -19.58
N PRO A 214 -7.26 -2.82 -19.70
CA PRO A 214 -8.40 -2.59 -18.80
C PRO A 214 -8.39 -3.51 -17.55
N TRP A 215 -7.49 -4.48 -17.48
CA TRP A 215 -7.49 -5.61 -16.54
C TRP A 215 -7.37 -5.19 -15.07
N VAL A 216 -6.65 -4.12 -14.80
CA VAL A 216 -6.47 -3.61 -13.43
C VAL A 216 -7.76 -3.09 -12.81
N GLU A 217 -8.73 -2.64 -13.61
CA GLU A 217 -10.02 -2.13 -13.14
C GLU A 217 -11.12 -3.19 -13.06
N MET A 218 -10.86 -4.39 -13.57
CA MET A 218 -11.83 -5.47 -13.52
C MET A 218 -11.82 -6.15 -12.15
N THR A 219 -13.00 -6.51 -11.65
CA THR A 219 -13.15 -7.19 -10.37
C THR A 219 -13.08 -8.70 -10.50
N GLU A 220 -13.51 -9.22 -11.64
CA GLU A 220 -13.56 -10.65 -11.95
C GLU A 220 -13.33 -10.84 -13.46
N ILE A 221 -12.35 -11.67 -13.85
CA ILE A 221 -12.10 -12.00 -15.26
C ILE A 221 -11.87 -13.49 -15.42
N CYS A 222 -11.04 -14.03 -14.53
CA CYS A 222 -10.65 -15.40 -14.55
C CYS A 222 -11.40 -16.15 -13.46
#